data_effc720c33e2835e017ccdd8b69f039f
#
_entry.id   effc720c33e2835e017ccdd8b69f039f
#
_cell.length_a   1.000
_cell.length_b   1.000
_cell.length_c   1.000
_cell.angle_alpha   90.00
_cell.angle_beta   90.00
_cell.angle_gamma   90.00
#
_symmetry.space_group_name_H-M   'P 1'
#
loop_
_entity.id
_entity.type
_entity.pdbx_description
1 polymer ?
#
loop_
_entity_poly.entity_id
_entity_poly.type
_entity_poly.pdbx_seq_one_letter_code
_entity_poly.pdbx_strand_id
1 'polypeptide(L)'
;MDRRKFLVSTSVLAGATAFGLPRRANATAAATAVEEAKKYAGSEITIVWEAGLQSLDPLNFSGPKWEELTGIKVKVIEVPTAEMFTKILQEHRAGTGAYDALNVIPAWMPDLVRAGALEQLDSYVDKYGYRDELQTIASVYRDNQMTVDDKIYGFPDDGDVFIMYYRTDVLGDPELQSAFKAEHGYDLPVPPRTWKEFDDVGSFISAHTGNKPYGAAFFRDAPYAQFMFQERFRVEGGKFFDADTMKATVNSAAGLKVFTEWLAENKWMPAGVETWGFVENLAAFLQGDTAMTISWPPYGRWAAGYGMDQEAFSWVPKSTIGGKVGYATPPGDAPELAAGFALSVSASSKQKDAAYLFIQWLNSEEVSLERVQLPYALRDPFRDSHFTSAEYRGRWGEAGEYLDALKAGAVSGLLDLSIIQTDRYEEALRQGISRLWAGDDPQTILNDVAAQWDALTDRIGMDAQKAAYGSWAAKPNAYPS
;
A
#
# COMPACT_ATOMS: atom_id res chain seq x y z
N MET A 1 9.21 -46.60 -73.86
CA MET A 1 8.43 -45.85 -74.84
C MET A 1 7.62 -44.84 -74.05
N ASP A 2 7.64 -43.55 -74.19
CA ASP A 2 8.28 -42.69 -75.17
C ASP A 2 8.45 -41.31 -74.51
N ARG A 3 9.44 -40.65 -75.02
CA ARG A 3 9.87 -39.33 -74.61
C ARG A 3 8.90 -38.27 -75.13
N ARG A 4 8.65 -37.21 -74.44
CA ARG A 4 8.61 -35.87 -75.06
C ARG A 4 8.89 -34.75 -74.09
N LYS A 5 9.93 -34.02 -74.44
CA LYS A 5 10.40 -32.76 -73.85
C LYS A 5 9.36 -31.65 -74.03
N PHE A 6 9.27 -30.77 -73.01
CA PHE A 6 8.84 -29.40 -73.29
C PHE A 6 9.75 -28.44 -72.46
N LEU A 7 10.45 -27.65 -73.21
CA LEU A 7 11.21 -26.48 -72.76
C LEU A 7 10.20 -25.37 -72.40
N VAL A 8 10.34 -24.77 -71.27
CA VAL A 8 9.74 -23.45 -70.99
C VAL A 8 10.82 -22.55 -70.32
N SER A 9 10.91 -21.38 -70.86
CA SER A 9 11.89 -20.35 -70.68
C SER A 9 12.07 -19.85 -69.23
N THR A 10 13.33 -19.67 -68.86
CA THR A 10 13.77 -18.96 -67.67
C THR A 10 13.49 -17.47 -67.79
N SER A 11 12.57 -16.93 -67.01
CA SER A 11 12.50 -15.51 -66.71
C SER A 11 13.14 -15.28 -65.32
N VAL A 12 14.32 -14.70 -65.28
CA VAL A 12 15.00 -14.26 -64.10
C VAL A 12 14.28 -13.01 -63.58
N LEU A 13 13.43 -13.15 -62.56
CA LEU A 13 13.01 -12.03 -61.72
C LEU A 13 14.00 -11.92 -60.55
N ALA A 14 14.82 -10.91 -60.61
CA ALA A 14 15.63 -10.47 -59.45
C ALA A 14 14.68 -9.96 -58.35
N GLY A 15 14.26 -10.84 -57.46
CA GLY A 15 13.61 -10.45 -56.22
C GLY A 15 14.63 -9.95 -55.23
N ALA A 16 14.67 -8.65 -55.00
CA ALA A 16 15.39 -8.07 -53.90
C ALA A 16 14.80 -8.59 -52.60
N THR A 17 15.42 -9.60 -51.98
CA THR A 17 15.18 -9.99 -50.63
C THR A 17 15.69 -8.85 -49.76
N ALA A 18 14.78 -7.97 -49.32
CA ALA A 18 15.01 -7.10 -48.20
C ALA A 18 15.25 -7.99 -47.00
N PHE A 19 16.51 -8.19 -46.65
CA PHE A 19 16.87 -8.67 -45.31
C PHE A 19 16.34 -7.63 -44.33
N GLY A 20 15.15 -7.90 -43.76
CA GLY A 20 14.67 -7.22 -42.58
C GLY A 20 15.74 -7.43 -41.50
N LEU A 21 16.41 -6.37 -41.15
CA LEU A 21 17.24 -6.34 -39.94
C LEU A 21 16.34 -6.89 -38.81
N PRO A 22 16.85 -7.84 -38.00
CA PRO A 22 16.08 -8.30 -36.87
C PRO A 22 15.70 -7.03 -36.07
N ARG A 23 14.39 -6.78 -35.88
CA ARG A 23 13.94 -5.80 -34.87
C ARG A 23 14.69 -6.17 -33.61
N ARG A 24 15.60 -5.30 -33.16
CA ARG A 24 16.11 -5.41 -31.80
C ARG A 24 14.88 -5.55 -30.92
N ALA A 25 14.75 -6.67 -30.21
CA ALA A 25 13.84 -6.76 -29.11
C ALA A 25 14.14 -5.52 -28.25
N ASN A 26 13.15 -4.66 -28.05
CA ASN A 26 13.34 -3.48 -27.21
C ASN A 26 13.86 -4.01 -25.87
N ALA A 27 14.98 -3.45 -25.40
CA ALA A 27 15.48 -3.79 -24.09
C ALA A 27 14.39 -3.48 -23.05
N THR A 28 14.24 -4.31 -22.03
CA THR A 28 13.30 -4.06 -20.93
C THR A 28 13.68 -2.76 -20.21
N ALA A 29 12.74 -2.15 -19.49
CA ALA A 29 13.03 -0.94 -18.72
C ALA A 29 14.14 -1.18 -17.68
N ALA A 30 14.19 -2.37 -17.07
CA ALA A 30 15.27 -2.76 -16.17
C ALA A 30 16.63 -2.83 -16.89
N ALA A 31 16.70 -3.51 -18.03
CA ALA A 31 17.93 -3.63 -18.81
C ALA A 31 18.42 -2.24 -19.30
N THR A 32 17.49 -1.38 -19.73
CA THR A 32 17.80 0.01 -20.11
C THR A 32 18.38 0.77 -18.93
N ALA A 33 17.75 0.69 -17.75
CA ALA A 33 18.22 1.37 -16.56
C ALA A 33 19.61 0.93 -16.16
N VAL A 34 19.91 -0.38 -16.15
CA VAL A 34 21.23 -0.92 -15.84
C VAL A 34 22.29 -0.44 -16.85
N GLU A 35 22.01 -0.51 -18.14
CA GLU A 35 23.00 -0.13 -19.17
C GLU A 35 23.32 1.37 -19.11
N GLU A 36 22.30 2.21 -18.96
CA GLU A 36 22.48 3.65 -18.85
C GLU A 36 23.19 4.05 -17.54
N ALA A 37 22.94 3.31 -16.46
CA ALA A 37 23.55 3.57 -15.15
C ALA A 37 25.05 3.29 -15.11
N LYS A 38 25.57 2.37 -15.91
CA LYS A 38 27.02 2.07 -16.00
C LYS A 38 27.88 3.30 -16.30
N LYS A 39 27.31 4.35 -16.88
CA LYS A 39 28.00 5.63 -17.09
C LYS A 39 28.40 6.33 -15.79
N TYR A 40 27.76 5.97 -14.70
CA TYR A 40 27.97 6.50 -13.36
C TYR A 40 28.69 5.52 -12.43
N ALA A 41 29.26 4.44 -12.96
CA ALA A 41 30.01 3.45 -12.20
C ALA A 41 31.11 4.09 -11.33
N GLY A 42 31.26 3.60 -10.09
CA GLY A 42 32.19 4.17 -9.11
C GLY A 42 31.60 5.33 -8.30
N SER A 43 30.38 5.80 -8.61
CA SER A 43 29.65 6.75 -7.74
C SER A 43 28.90 6.05 -6.61
N GLU A 44 28.38 6.83 -5.68
CA GLU A 44 27.51 6.36 -4.59
C GLU A 44 26.24 7.22 -4.58
N ILE A 45 25.06 6.59 -4.58
CA ILE A 45 23.80 7.26 -4.33
C ILE A 45 23.36 7.02 -2.89
N THR A 46 22.83 8.05 -2.24
CA THR A 46 22.28 7.98 -0.90
C THR A 46 20.76 7.96 -0.99
N ILE A 47 20.15 6.91 -0.44
CA ILE A 47 18.70 6.74 -0.44
C ILE A 47 18.15 6.83 0.98
N VAL A 48 17.00 7.51 1.14
CA VAL A 48 16.27 7.59 2.40
C VAL A 48 15.13 6.59 2.36
N TRP A 49 15.07 5.73 3.39
CA TRP A 49 14.08 4.69 3.49
C TRP A 49 13.51 4.59 4.89
N GLU A 50 12.27 4.09 5.00
CA GLU A 50 11.69 3.79 6.29
C GLU A 50 12.52 2.75 7.03
N ALA A 51 12.82 3.04 8.31
CA ALA A 51 13.60 2.16 9.17
C ALA A 51 12.85 0.85 9.49
N GLY A 52 13.60 -0.22 9.64
CA GLY A 52 13.08 -1.52 10.04
C GLY A 52 12.75 -2.43 8.85
N LEU A 53 11.53 -2.99 8.79
CA LEU A 53 11.19 -4.01 7.79
C LEU A 53 11.22 -3.50 6.34
N GLN A 54 10.89 -2.23 6.13
CA GLN A 54 10.89 -1.63 4.80
C GLN A 54 12.31 -1.52 4.22
N SER A 55 13.32 -1.26 5.07
CA SER A 55 14.71 -1.12 4.64
C SER A 55 15.42 -2.45 4.35
N LEU A 56 14.84 -3.59 4.74
CA LEU A 56 15.44 -4.91 4.48
C LEU A 56 15.64 -5.20 3.00
N ASP A 57 14.77 -4.74 2.12
CA ASP A 57 14.94 -4.85 0.68
C ASP A 57 16.18 -4.09 0.19
N PRO A 58 16.29 -2.76 0.34
CA PRO A 58 17.46 -2.04 -0.17
C PRO A 58 18.78 -2.44 0.53
N LEU A 59 18.73 -2.91 1.76
CA LEU A 59 19.94 -3.36 2.48
C LEU A 59 20.42 -4.74 2.02
N ASN A 60 19.50 -5.69 1.76
CA ASN A 60 19.86 -7.10 1.57
C ASN A 60 19.69 -7.58 0.12
N PHE A 61 18.93 -6.90 -0.70
CA PHE A 61 18.65 -7.31 -2.07
C PHE A 61 18.95 -6.21 -3.09
N SER A 62 18.10 -5.17 -3.16
CA SER A 62 18.16 -4.25 -4.29
C SER A 62 19.41 -3.37 -4.32
N GLY A 63 19.92 -2.93 -3.19
CA GLY A 63 21.17 -2.15 -3.13
C GLY A 63 22.39 -2.95 -3.58
N PRO A 64 22.68 -4.12 -2.97
CA PRO A 64 23.78 -4.99 -3.39
C PRO A 64 23.67 -5.43 -4.85
N LYS A 65 22.48 -5.79 -5.33
CA LYS A 65 22.24 -6.20 -6.71
C LYS A 65 22.47 -5.06 -7.71
N TRP A 66 22.05 -3.84 -7.36
CA TRP A 66 22.31 -2.67 -8.16
C TRP A 66 23.82 -2.35 -8.28
N GLU A 67 24.56 -2.43 -7.17
CA GLU A 67 26.01 -2.23 -7.17
C GLU A 67 26.70 -3.28 -8.05
N GLU A 68 26.30 -4.55 -7.95
CA GLU A 68 26.83 -5.62 -8.81
C GLU A 68 26.59 -5.35 -10.30
N LEU A 69 25.37 -4.92 -10.67
CA LEU A 69 25.00 -4.72 -12.06
C LEU A 69 25.59 -3.46 -12.69
N THR A 70 25.81 -2.40 -11.91
CA THR A 70 26.14 -1.07 -12.44
C THR A 70 27.46 -0.49 -11.94
N GLY A 71 27.98 -0.98 -10.84
CA GLY A 71 29.14 -0.40 -10.14
C GLY A 71 28.78 0.87 -9.35
N ILE A 72 27.50 1.18 -9.13
CA ILE A 72 27.03 2.31 -8.31
C ILE A 72 26.71 1.77 -6.92
N LYS A 73 27.34 2.33 -5.90
CA LYS A 73 27.04 1.98 -4.51
C LYS A 73 25.73 2.60 -4.06
N VAL A 74 24.97 1.87 -3.24
CA VAL A 74 23.73 2.35 -2.62
C VAL A 74 23.96 2.44 -1.11
N LYS A 75 23.92 3.68 -0.60
CA LYS A 75 23.96 3.97 0.82
C LYS A 75 22.55 4.18 1.33
N VAL A 76 22.07 3.31 2.21
CA VAL A 76 20.74 3.39 2.82
C VAL A 76 20.81 4.21 4.10
N ILE A 77 19.97 5.23 4.20
CA ILE A 77 19.70 5.96 5.45
C ILE A 77 18.32 5.56 5.93
N GLU A 78 18.30 4.85 7.03
CA GLU A 78 17.08 4.42 7.70
C GLU A 78 16.54 5.55 8.57
N VAL A 79 15.27 5.92 8.37
CA VAL A 79 14.60 6.99 9.10
C VAL A 79 13.25 6.47 9.60
N PRO A 80 12.94 6.61 10.91
CA PRO A 80 11.60 6.31 11.40
C PRO A 80 10.53 7.11 10.64
N THR A 81 9.40 6.50 10.30
CA THR A 81 8.33 7.10 9.50
C THR A 81 7.91 8.47 10.02
N ALA A 82 7.74 8.61 11.33
CA ALA A 82 7.34 9.87 11.97
C ALA A 82 8.34 11.04 11.76
N GLU A 83 9.59 10.74 11.38
CA GLU A 83 10.63 11.75 11.16
C GLU A 83 10.92 11.99 9.67
N MET A 84 10.52 11.08 8.78
CA MET A 84 10.92 11.09 7.36
C MET A 84 10.54 12.40 6.67
N PHE A 85 9.28 12.80 6.75
CA PHE A 85 8.78 14.03 6.13
C PHE A 85 9.60 15.26 6.56
N THR A 86 9.80 15.39 7.86
CA THR A 86 10.56 16.52 8.42
C THR A 86 12.03 16.50 7.98
N LYS A 87 12.69 15.33 7.97
CA LYS A 87 14.09 15.21 7.56
C LYS A 87 14.29 15.50 6.08
N ILE A 88 13.38 15.03 5.22
CA ILE A 88 13.41 15.32 3.78
C ILE A 88 13.31 16.85 3.55
N LEU A 89 12.36 17.52 4.21
CA LEU A 89 12.21 18.97 4.08
C LEU A 89 13.39 19.76 4.65
N GLN A 90 13.96 19.32 5.78
CA GLN A 90 15.13 19.96 6.38
C GLN A 90 16.36 19.87 5.48
N GLU A 91 16.60 18.68 4.89
CA GLU A 91 17.71 18.48 3.95
C GLU A 91 17.53 19.35 2.71
N HIS A 92 16.33 19.34 2.13
CA HIS A 92 16.03 20.17 0.96
C HIS A 92 16.26 21.65 1.23
N ARG A 93 15.79 22.18 2.37
CA ARG A 93 16.01 23.59 2.76
C ARG A 93 17.48 23.92 3.01
N ALA A 94 18.24 22.97 3.52
CA ALA A 94 19.68 23.12 3.71
C ALA A 94 20.46 23.10 2.38
N GLY A 95 19.88 22.51 1.33
CA GLY A 95 20.44 22.43 -0.02
C GLY A 95 21.75 21.65 -0.08
N THR A 96 21.96 20.70 0.81
CA THR A 96 23.24 19.96 0.88
C THR A 96 23.39 18.96 -0.23
N GLY A 97 22.28 18.43 -0.77
CA GLY A 97 22.26 17.34 -1.74
C GLY A 97 22.73 16.02 -1.12
N ALA A 98 22.42 15.81 0.16
CA ALA A 98 22.81 14.61 0.88
C ALA A 98 21.93 13.40 0.56
N TYR A 99 20.75 13.62 0.00
CA TYR A 99 19.81 12.57 -0.40
C TYR A 99 19.60 12.58 -1.91
N ASP A 100 19.62 11.41 -2.53
CA ASP A 100 19.45 11.25 -3.98
C ASP A 100 18.08 10.63 -4.32
N ALA A 101 17.73 9.48 -3.72
CA ALA A 101 16.41 8.87 -3.88
C ALA A 101 15.69 8.82 -2.52
N LEU A 102 14.37 8.92 -2.59
CA LEU A 102 13.49 9.04 -1.43
C LEU A 102 12.38 8.00 -1.54
N ASN A 103 12.12 7.30 -0.45
CA ASN A 103 10.92 6.49 -0.26
C ASN A 103 9.92 7.35 0.52
N VAL A 104 8.81 7.76 -0.09
CA VAL A 104 7.88 8.75 0.46
C VAL A 104 6.47 8.19 0.53
N ILE A 105 5.73 8.57 1.58
CA ILE A 105 4.29 8.27 1.65
C ILE A 105 3.55 9.15 0.63
N PRO A 106 2.69 8.60 -0.24
CA PRO A 106 2.01 9.33 -1.29
C PRO A 106 1.21 10.55 -0.81
N ALA A 107 0.59 10.47 0.36
CA ALA A 107 -0.15 11.58 0.96
C ALA A 107 0.73 12.83 1.22
N TRP A 108 2.05 12.68 1.35
CA TRP A 108 3.00 13.79 1.53
C TRP A 108 3.47 14.42 0.22
N MET A 109 3.28 13.75 -0.91
CA MET A 109 3.82 14.21 -2.20
C MET A 109 3.38 15.62 -2.59
N PRO A 110 2.10 16.03 -2.44
CA PRO A 110 1.70 17.40 -2.75
C PRO A 110 2.46 18.48 -1.95
N ASP A 111 2.73 18.21 -0.67
CA ASP A 111 3.50 19.13 0.18
C ASP A 111 4.98 19.17 -0.19
N LEU A 112 5.58 18.02 -0.47
CA LEU A 112 6.97 17.92 -0.91
C LEU A 112 7.17 18.58 -2.28
N VAL A 113 6.22 18.41 -3.22
CA VAL A 113 6.23 19.08 -4.53
C VAL A 113 6.08 20.59 -4.38
N ARG A 114 5.14 21.05 -3.55
CA ARG A 114 4.95 22.49 -3.27
C ARG A 114 6.19 23.11 -2.62
N ALA A 115 6.90 22.37 -1.79
CA ALA A 115 8.16 22.80 -1.20
C ALA A 115 9.34 22.79 -2.21
N GLY A 116 9.16 22.20 -3.40
CA GLY A 116 10.22 22.00 -4.37
C GLY A 116 11.21 20.90 -4.00
N ALA A 117 10.84 20.00 -3.09
CA ALA A 117 11.72 18.94 -2.57
C ALA A 117 11.85 17.72 -3.49
N LEU A 118 10.87 17.49 -4.37
CA LEU A 118 10.87 16.38 -5.33
C LEU A 118 11.19 16.85 -6.73
N GLU A 119 12.00 16.09 -7.45
CA GLU A 119 12.27 16.29 -8.88
C GLU A 119 11.11 15.81 -9.72
N GLN A 120 10.75 16.58 -10.77
CA GLN A 120 9.77 16.15 -11.75
C GLN A 120 10.40 15.11 -12.69
N LEU A 121 9.74 13.95 -12.86
CA LEU A 121 10.34 12.79 -13.52
C LEU A 121 9.96 12.62 -15.00
N ASP A 122 9.02 13.41 -15.55
CA ASP A 122 8.52 13.23 -16.93
C ASP A 122 9.64 13.20 -17.97
N SER A 123 10.61 14.11 -17.88
CA SER A 123 11.73 14.17 -18.83
C SER A 123 12.66 12.97 -18.73
N TYR A 124 12.82 12.39 -17.54
CA TYR A 124 13.61 11.17 -17.34
C TYR A 124 12.86 9.94 -17.86
N VAL A 125 11.55 9.86 -17.60
CA VAL A 125 10.68 8.81 -18.14
C VAL A 125 10.78 8.72 -19.65
N ASP A 126 10.73 9.87 -20.33
CA ASP A 126 10.86 9.93 -21.79
C ASP A 126 12.29 9.64 -22.25
N LYS A 127 13.29 10.20 -21.58
CA LYS A 127 14.72 10.01 -21.89
C LYS A 127 15.13 8.54 -21.82
N TYR A 128 14.62 7.80 -20.83
CA TYR A 128 15.02 6.42 -20.57
C TYR A 128 13.96 5.38 -20.99
N GLY A 129 12.91 5.82 -21.72
CA GLY A 129 11.96 4.94 -22.39
C GLY A 129 11.07 4.14 -21.44
N TYR A 130 10.66 4.71 -20.31
CA TYR A 130 9.91 3.99 -19.29
C TYR A 130 8.37 4.21 -19.37
N ARG A 131 7.90 5.13 -20.20
CA ARG A 131 6.48 5.55 -20.24
C ARG A 131 5.49 4.43 -20.51
N ASP A 132 5.81 3.50 -21.41
CA ASP A 132 4.91 2.42 -21.79
C ASP A 132 4.73 1.41 -20.64
N GLU A 133 5.81 1.11 -19.92
CA GLU A 133 5.77 0.15 -18.82
C GLU A 133 5.03 0.69 -17.58
N LEU A 134 4.97 2.01 -17.41
CA LEU A 134 4.15 2.62 -16.35
C LEU A 134 2.64 2.30 -16.50
N GLN A 135 2.17 1.98 -17.71
CA GLN A 135 0.76 1.61 -17.94
C GLN A 135 0.39 0.24 -17.37
N THR A 136 1.35 -0.60 -17.05
CA THR A 136 1.11 -1.92 -16.41
C THR A 136 0.89 -1.82 -14.89
N ILE A 137 1.10 -0.65 -14.31
CA ILE A 137 0.79 -0.35 -12.91
C ILE A 137 -0.73 -0.23 -12.78
N ALA A 138 -1.31 -0.89 -11.76
CA ALA A 138 -2.74 -0.79 -11.49
C ALA A 138 -3.14 0.68 -11.26
N SER A 139 -4.26 1.11 -11.85
CA SER A 139 -4.62 2.52 -11.96
C SER A 139 -4.66 3.24 -10.62
N VAL A 140 -5.17 2.60 -9.57
CA VAL A 140 -5.26 3.20 -8.24
C VAL A 140 -3.89 3.60 -7.69
N TYR A 141 -2.87 2.75 -7.85
CA TYR A 141 -1.50 3.08 -7.42
C TYR A 141 -0.85 4.10 -8.35
N ARG A 142 -1.03 3.95 -9.68
CA ARG A 142 -0.52 4.92 -10.65
C ARG A 142 -1.07 6.32 -10.39
N ASP A 143 -2.37 6.44 -10.19
CA ASP A 143 -3.06 7.71 -10.06
C ASP A 143 -2.87 8.34 -8.66
N ASN A 144 -2.51 7.55 -7.65
CA ASN A 144 -2.25 8.00 -6.27
C ASN A 144 -0.77 8.24 -5.97
N GLN A 145 0.10 7.32 -6.38
CA GLN A 145 1.50 7.28 -5.94
C GLN A 145 2.49 7.90 -6.95
N MET A 146 2.02 8.36 -8.10
CA MET A 146 2.92 8.87 -9.13
C MET A 146 2.81 10.37 -9.39
N THR A 147 1.59 10.94 -9.34
CA THR A 147 1.36 12.26 -9.90
C THR A 147 0.86 13.31 -8.92
N VAL A 148 1.34 14.54 -9.10
CA VAL A 148 0.79 15.75 -8.52
C VAL A 148 0.57 16.73 -9.67
N ASP A 149 -0.65 17.26 -9.82
CA ASP A 149 -1.04 18.16 -10.92
C ASP A 149 -0.63 17.62 -12.31
N ASP A 150 -0.98 16.34 -12.57
CA ASP A 150 -0.72 15.59 -13.80
C ASP A 150 0.78 15.42 -14.18
N LYS A 151 1.70 15.72 -13.28
CA LYS A 151 3.14 15.54 -13.46
C LYS A 151 3.66 14.43 -12.59
N ILE A 152 4.61 13.64 -13.11
CA ILE A 152 5.19 12.50 -12.41
C ILE A 152 6.26 12.98 -11.43
N TYR A 153 6.13 12.57 -10.15
CA TYR A 153 7.11 12.85 -9.09
C TYR A 153 7.56 11.60 -8.35
N GLY A 154 6.94 10.45 -8.62
CA GLY A 154 7.31 9.19 -8.01
C GLY A 154 6.84 7.99 -8.81
N PHE A 155 7.27 6.81 -8.38
CA PHE A 155 6.79 5.51 -8.87
C PHE A 155 6.32 4.67 -7.68
N PRO A 156 5.24 3.88 -7.79
CA PRO A 156 4.84 2.97 -6.73
C PRO A 156 5.99 2.05 -6.30
N ASP A 157 6.18 1.91 -5.01
CA ASP A 157 7.15 0.99 -4.42
C ASP A 157 6.47 -0.13 -3.65
N ASP A 158 5.34 0.20 -3.05
CA ASP A 158 4.56 -0.68 -2.18
C ASP A 158 3.07 -0.51 -2.45
N GLY A 159 2.40 -1.62 -2.74
CA GLY A 159 0.98 -1.66 -3.05
C GLY A 159 0.12 -1.92 -1.81
N ASP A 160 0.36 -1.18 -0.74
CA ASP A 160 -0.40 -1.30 0.49
C ASP A 160 -1.92 -1.19 0.25
N VAL A 161 -2.64 -2.10 0.87
CA VAL A 161 -4.10 -2.12 0.94
C VAL A 161 -4.53 -2.99 2.11
N PHE A 162 -5.51 -2.55 2.89
CA PHE A 162 -6.03 -3.39 3.95
C PHE A 162 -6.81 -4.57 3.39
N ILE A 163 -6.57 -5.76 3.97
CA ILE A 163 -7.38 -6.96 3.74
C ILE A 163 -7.90 -7.50 5.07
N MET A 164 -9.05 -8.11 5.01
CA MET A 164 -9.56 -8.91 6.11
C MET A 164 -9.07 -10.35 5.97
N TYR A 165 -8.50 -10.85 7.05
CA TYR A 165 -8.08 -12.23 7.26
C TYR A 165 -9.04 -12.91 8.21
N TYR A 166 -9.46 -14.11 7.89
CA TYR A 166 -10.38 -14.85 8.75
C TYR A 166 -10.05 -16.35 8.82
N ARG A 167 -10.35 -16.95 9.94
CA ARG A 167 -10.17 -18.38 10.19
C ARG A 167 -11.30 -19.17 9.53
N THR A 168 -10.95 -19.88 8.45
CA THR A 168 -11.92 -20.71 7.71
C THR A 168 -12.42 -21.89 8.53
N ASP A 169 -11.60 -22.44 9.40
CA ASP A 169 -11.97 -23.52 10.31
C ASP A 169 -12.88 -23.06 11.47
N VAL A 170 -12.81 -21.79 11.88
CA VAL A 170 -13.69 -21.22 12.92
C VAL A 170 -15.02 -20.77 12.32
N LEU A 171 -14.98 -19.92 11.28
CA LEU A 171 -16.20 -19.42 10.65
C LEU A 171 -16.96 -20.52 9.89
N GLY A 172 -16.27 -21.58 9.47
CA GLY A 172 -16.84 -22.75 8.80
C GLY A 172 -17.29 -23.87 9.73
N ASP A 173 -17.15 -23.70 11.05
CA ASP A 173 -17.55 -24.71 12.02
C ASP A 173 -19.08 -24.91 12.02
N PRO A 174 -19.61 -26.13 11.74
CA PRO A 174 -21.06 -26.35 11.60
C PRO A 174 -21.86 -26.11 12.90
N GLU A 175 -21.25 -26.29 14.07
CA GLU A 175 -21.91 -26.06 15.36
C GLU A 175 -22.05 -24.55 15.59
N LEU A 176 -20.98 -23.78 15.34
CA LEU A 176 -21.01 -22.31 15.42
C LEU A 176 -21.97 -21.72 14.40
N GLN A 177 -21.98 -22.22 13.16
CA GLN A 177 -22.92 -21.76 12.13
C GLN A 177 -24.39 -22.00 12.54
N SER A 178 -24.70 -23.18 13.08
CA SER A 178 -26.04 -23.51 13.54
C SER A 178 -26.46 -22.64 14.73
N ALA A 179 -25.56 -22.43 15.69
CA ALA A 179 -25.83 -21.62 16.87
C ALA A 179 -26.01 -20.13 16.49
N PHE A 180 -25.16 -19.62 15.62
CA PHE A 180 -25.27 -18.24 15.13
C PHE A 180 -26.62 -18.00 14.44
N LYS A 181 -27.03 -18.91 13.54
CA LYS A 181 -28.32 -18.82 12.85
C LYS A 181 -29.50 -18.83 13.83
N ALA A 182 -29.41 -19.63 14.88
CA ALA A 182 -30.46 -19.70 15.92
C ALA A 182 -30.55 -18.40 16.74
N GLU A 183 -29.41 -17.72 16.98
CA GLU A 183 -29.33 -16.49 17.77
C GLU A 183 -29.65 -15.24 16.96
N HIS A 184 -29.05 -15.11 15.76
CA HIS A 184 -29.13 -13.91 14.90
C HIS A 184 -30.24 -13.97 13.85
N GLY A 185 -30.77 -15.14 13.53
CA GLY A 185 -31.86 -15.33 12.56
C GLY A 185 -31.41 -15.32 11.09
N TYR A 186 -30.09 -15.32 10.82
CA TYR A 186 -29.51 -15.43 9.48
C TYR A 186 -28.24 -16.30 9.53
N ASP A 187 -27.77 -16.77 8.37
CA ASP A 187 -26.59 -17.63 8.30
C ASP A 187 -25.32 -16.85 8.68
N LEU A 188 -24.39 -17.49 9.41
CA LEU A 188 -23.08 -16.90 9.70
C LEU A 188 -22.34 -16.60 8.39
N PRO A 189 -22.04 -15.33 8.09
CA PRO A 189 -21.36 -14.96 6.86
C PRO A 189 -19.87 -15.36 6.87
N VAL A 190 -19.41 -15.93 5.76
CA VAL A 190 -18.02 -16.38 5.59
C VAL A 190 -17.48 -15.87 4.25
N PRO A 191 -16.83 -14.72 4.21
CA PRO A 191 -16.57 -13.75 5.29
C PRO A 191 -17.74 -12.76 5.51
N PRO A 192 -17.77 -12.01 6.65
CA PRO A 192 -18.67 -10.88 6.82
C PRO A 192 -18.38 -9.76 5.82
N ARG A 193 -19.45 -9.16 5.26
CA ARG A 193 -19.35 -8.14 4.20
C ARG A 193 -19.72 -6.73 4.67
N THR A 194 -20.39 -6.63 5.79
CA THR A 194 -20.78 -5.36 6.41
C THR A 194 -20.21 -5.26 7.81
N TRP A 195 -20.01 -4.05 8.32
CA TRP A 195 -19.54 -3.84 9.69
C TRP A 195 -20.52 -4.46 10.72
N LYS A 196 -21.83 -4.39 10.42
CA LYS A 196 -22.81 -5.09 11.27
C LYS A 196 -22.59 -6.59 11.32
N GLU A 197 -22.38 -7.24 10.19
CA GLU A 197 -22.07 -8.68 10.15
C GLU A 197 -20.75 -8.99 10.85
N PHE A 198 -19.75 -8.14 10.70
CA PHE A 198 -18.46 -8.28 11.37
C PHE A 198 -18.61 -8.23 12.90
N ASP A 199 -19.38 -7.27 13.40
CA ASP A 199 -19.66 -7.12 14.84
C ASP A 199 -20.49 -8.28 15.38
N ASP A 200 -21.53 -8.70 14.67
CA ASP A 200 -22.36 -9.85 15.05
C ASP A 200 -21.51 -11.13 15.11
N VAL A 201 -20.71 -11.41 14.08
CA VAL A 201 -19.80 -12.58 14.05
C VAL A 201 -18.73 -12.47 15.13
N GLY A 202 -18.09 -11.31 15.28
CA GLY A 202 -17.02 -11.12 16.24
C GLY A 202 -17.47 -11.32 17.68
N SER A 203 -18.56 -10.66 18.07
CA SER A 203 -19.12 -10.79 19.42
C SER A 203 -19.63 -12.21 19.70
N PHE A 204 -20.29 -12.83 18.71
CA PHE A 204 -20.78 -14.20 18.81
C PHE A 204 -19.63 -15.20 19.02
N ILE A 205 -18.58 -15.16 18.17
CA ILE A 205 -17.42 -16.05 18.30
C ILE A 205 -16.78 -15.91 19.68
N SER A 206 -16.50 -14.67 20.13
CA SER A 206 -15.89 -14.44 21.45
C SER A 206 -16.71 -15.05 22.57
N ALA A 207 -18.05 -14.90 22.54
CA ALA A 207 -18.95 -15.44 23.55
C ALA A 207 -19.00 -16.99 23.55
N HIS A 208 -19.13 -17.59 22.37
CA HIS A 208 -19.35 -19.04 22.23
C HIS A 208 -18.07 -19.87 22.38
N THR A 209 -16.91 -19.29 22.08
CA THR A 209 -15.61 -19.97 22.26
C THR A 209 -15.00 -19.71 23.65
N GLY A 210 -15.60 -18.83 24.45
CA GLY A 210 -15.01 -18.36 25.70
C GLY A 210 -13.72 -17.59 25.48
N ASN A 211 -13.66 -16.77 24.39
CA ASN A 211 -12.50 -15.99 23.96
C ASN A 211 -11.30 -16.85 23.53
N LYS A 212 -11.53 -18.03 22.98
CA LYS A 212 -10.48 -18.92 22.44
C LYS A 212 -10.93 -19.59 21.15
N PRO A 213 -10.87 -18.89 20.01
CA PRO A 213 -10.34 -17.52 19.81
C PRO A 213 -11.31 -16.40 20.22
N TYR A 214 -10.80 -15.21 20.37
CA TYR A 214 -11.60 -13.99 20.26
C TYR A 214 -12.15 -13.85 18.85
N GLY A 215 -13.29 -13.17 18.68
CA GLY A 215 -13.90 -12.99 17.37
C GLY A 215 -13.04 -12.19 16.42
N ALA A 216 -12.43 -11.12 16.88
CA ALA A 216 -11.46 -10.35 16.11
C ALA A 216 -10.53 -9.53 17.00
N ALA A 217 -9.43 -9.05 16.39
CA ALA A 217 -8.68 -7.88 16.82
C ALA A 217 -8.10 -7.19 15.59
N PHE A 218 -7.98 -5.89 15.61
CA PHE A 218 -7.29 -5.08 14.60
C PHE A 218 -6.81 -3.77 15.23
N PHE A 219 -6.12 -2.93 14.48
CA PHE A 219 -5.41 -1.77 15.01
C PHE A 219 -6.30 -0.84 15.85
N ARG A 220 -5.86 -0.57 17.07
CA ARG A 220 -6.46 0.38 17.99
C ARG A 220 -5.49 1.42 18.49
N ASP A 221 -4.17 1.20 18.44
CA ASP A 221 -3.22 2.24 18.75
C ASP A 221 -3.34 3.40 17.76
N ALA A 222 -3.24 4.63 18.24
CA ALA A 222 -3.60 5.81 17.46
C ALA A 222 -2.85 5.96 16.12
N PRO A 223 -1.55 5.61 15.99
CA PRO A 223 -0.81 5.71 14.73
C PRO A 223 -1.42 4.88 13.58
N TYR A 224 -1.95 3.70 13.88
CA TYR A 224 -2.55 2.80 12.89
C TYR A 224 -4.07 2.90 12.85
N ALA A 225 -4.71 3.13 13.98
CA ALA A 225 -6.17 3.23 14.08
C ALA A 225 -6.74 4.40 13.27
N GLN A 226 -5.95 5.44 12.97
CA GLN A 226 -6.39 6.54 12.09
C GLN A 226 -6.79 6.05 10.71
N PHE A 227 -6.09 5.07 10.12
CA PHE A 227 -6.44 4.49 8.83
C PHE A 227 -7.76 3.72 8.92
N MET A 228 -7.94 2.92 9.99
CA MET A 228 -9.21 2.23 10.25
C MET A 228 -10.37 3.19 10.44
N PHE A 229 -10.12 4.36 11.09
CA PHE A 229 -11.13 5.41 11.22
C PHE A 229 -11.48 5.99 9.86
N GLN A 230 -10.49 6.35 9.06
CA GLN A 230 -10.69 6.97 7.74
C GLN A 230 -11.46 6.05 6.79
N GLU A 231 -11.15 4.75 6.78
CA GLU A 231 -11.86 3.74 6.02
C GLU A 231 -13.33 3.67 6.46
N ARG A 232 -13.56 3.31 7.72
CA ARG A 232 -14.91 3.08 8.25
C ARG A 232 -15.77 4.35 8.20
N PHE A 233 -15.19 5.50 8.50
CA PHE A 233 -15.87 6.79 8.41
C PHE A 233 -16.44 7.05 7.01
N ARG A 234 -15.66 6.78 5.96
CA ARG A 234 -16.10 6.96 4.57
C ARG A 234 -17.12 5.90 4.14
N VAL A 235 -16.94 4.64 4.55
CA VAL A 235 -17.91 3.55 4.34
C VAL A 235 -19.27 3.89 4.98
N GLU A 236 -19.27 4.55 6.13
CA GLU A 236 -20.48 5.05 6.80
C GLU A 236 -21.03 6.36 6.19
N GLY A 237 -20.53 6.77 5.02
CA GLY A 237 -20.97 7.95 4.30
C GLY A 237 -20.39 9.27 4.80
N GLY A 238 -19.38 9.22 5.66
CA GLY A 238 -18.66 10.39 6.15
C GLY A 238 -17.85 11.07 5.06
N LYS A 239 -17.76 12.39 5.14
CA LYS A 239 -16.85 13.22 4.33
C LYS A 239 -15.94 13.99 5.28
N PHE A 240 -14.70 14.25 4.88
CA PHE A 240 -13.75 14.95 5.77
C PHE A 240 -14.11 16.42 5.95
N PHE A 241 -14.55 17.07 4.86
CA PHE A 241 -14.94 18.48 4.85
C PHE A 241 -16.21 18.67 4.03
N ASP A 242 -16.98 19.70 4.38
CA ASP A 242 -17.98 20.28 3.51
C ASP A 242 -17.29 20.96 2.33
N ALA A 243 -17.60 20.56 1.11
CA ALA A 243 -16.89 21.00 -0.10
C ALA A 243 -17.07 22.50 -0.41
N ASP A 244 -18.16 23.13 0.06
CA ASP A 244 -18.44 24.53 -0.19
C ASP A 244 -17.79 25.44 0.83
N THR A 245 -17.85 25.06 2.09
CA THR A 245 -17.41 25.88 3.23
C THR A 245 -16.06 25.46 3.79
N MET A 246 -15.53 24.28 3.39
CA MET A 246 -14.34 23.65 3.98
C MET A 246 -14.40 23.47 5.51
N LYS A 247 -15.61 23.45 6.07
CA LYS A 247 -15.78 23.08 7.46
C LYS A 247 -15.56 21.58 7.63
N ALA A 248 -14.81 21.23 8.65
CA ALA A 248 -14.57 19.84 9.01
C ALA A 248 -15.89 19.16 9.41
N THR A 249 -16.12 17.94 8.91
CA THR A 249 -17.34 17.16 9.18
C THR A 249 -17.05 15.80 9.82
N VAL A 250 -15.84 15.62 10.32
CA VAL A 250 -15.42 14.41 11.04
C VAL A 250 -16.28 14.16 12.30
N ASN A 251 -16.89 15.20 12.85
CA ASN A 251 -17.82 15.15 14.00
C ASN A 251 -19.28 14.86 13.62
N SER A 252 -19.53 14.44 12.38
CA SER A 252 -20.84 14.01 11.90
C SER A 252 -21.33 12.71 12.57
N ALA A 253 -22.57 12.32 12.26
CA ALA A 253 -23.12 11.06 12.74
C ALA A 253 -22.26 9.85 12.34
N ALA A 254 -21.61 9.88 11.17
CA ALA A 254 -20.70 8.83 10.74
C ALA A 254 -19.47 8.71 11.66
N GLY A 255 -18.82 9.83 12.00
CA GLY A 255 -17.67 9.81 12.92
C GLY A 255 -18.05 9.35 14.32
N LEU A 256 -19.17 9.86 14.84
CA LEU A 256 -19.69 9.42 16.15
C LEU A 256 -20.03 7.92 16.16
N LYS A 257 -20.60 7.41 15.07
CA LYS A 257 -20.90 5.97 14.92
C LYS A 257 -19.62 5.14 15.04
N VAL A 258 -18.56 5.49 14.28
CA VAL A 258 -17.27 4.76 14.34
C VAL A 258 -16.73 4.69 15.76
N PHE A 259 -16.64 5.81 16.47
CA PHE A 259 -16.10 5.84 17.83
C PHE A 259 -16.96 5.06 18.82
N THR A 260 -18.28 5.15 18.67
CA THR A 260 -19.23 4.42 19.54
C THR A 260 -19.14 2.92 19.33
N GLU A 261 -19.05 2.48 18.07
CA GLU A 261 -18.91 1.07 17.71
C GLU A 261 -17.55 0.51 18.18
N TRP A 262 -16.46 1.26 18.04
CA TRP A 262 -15.16 0.86 18.56
C TRP A 262 -15.15 0.61 20.07
N LEU A 263 -15.83 1.47 20.85
CA LEU A 263 -16.02 1.25 22.29
C LEU A 263 -16.85 0.00 22.60
N ALA A 264 -17.80 -0.36 21.73
CA ALA A 264 -18.60 -1.58 21.87
C ALA A 264 -17.79 -2.82 21.48
N GLU A 265 -17.03 -2.76 20.39
CA GLU A 265 -16.17 -3.82 19.87
C GLU A 265 -15.08 -4.22 20.87
N ASN A 266 -14.45 -3.27 21.54
CA ASN A 266 -13.40 -3.55 22.54
C ASN A 266 -13.89 -4.44 23.69
N LYS A 267 -15.22 -4.53 23.93
CA LYS A 267 -15.77 -5.39 24.99
C LYS A 267 -15.67 -6.88 24.68
N TRP A 268 -15.63 -7.25 23.42
CA TRP A 268 -15.50 -8.63 22.96
C TRP A 268 -14.16 -8.93 22.26
N MET A 269 -13.30 -7.93 22.11
CA MET A 269 -11.91 -8.07 21.67
C MET A 269 -10.98 -8.42 22.85
N PRO A 270 -9.70 -8.78 22.58
CA PRO A 270 -8.73 -9.02 23.64
C PRO A 270 -8.56 -7.83 24.59
N ALA A 271 -8.40 -8.13 25.87
CA ALA A 271 -8.16 -7.09 26.87
C ALA A 271 -6.87 -6.30 26.55
N GLY A 272 -6.94 -4.97 26.59
CA GLY A 272 -5.82 -4.09 26.28
C GLY A 272 -5.64 -3.84 24.78
N VAL A 273 -6.59 -4.26 23.93
CA VAL A 273 -6.54 -4.06 22.48
C VAL A 273 -6.37 -2.58 22.09
N GLU A 274 -6.72 -1.64 22.95
CA GLU A 274 -6.58 -0.19 22.75
C GLU A 274 -5.13 0.24 22.46
N THR A 275 -4.17 -0.58 22.82
CA THR A 275 -2.73 -0.33 22.61
C THR A 275 -2.15 -1.22 21.50
N TRP A 276 -2.97 -2.03 20.84
CA TRP A 276 -2.47 -2.97 19.84
C TRP A 276 -2.25 -2.30 18.50
N GLY A 277 -1.01 -2.38 18.05
CA GLY A 277 -0.57 -2.01 16.71
C GLY A 277 -0.32 -3.23 15.83
N PHE A 278 0.63 -3.09 14.91
CA PHE A 278 0.95 -4.11 13.93
C PHE A 278 1.44 -5.43 14.57
N VAL A 279 2.36 -5.35 15.54
CA VAL A 279 3.04 -6.52 16.09
C VAL A 279 2.10 -7.38 16.97
N GLU A 280 1.31 -6.73 17.83
CA GLU A 280 0.39 -7.41 18.74
C GLU A 280 -0.73 -8.11 17.97
N ASN A 281 -1.34 -7.43 17.01
CA ASN A 281 -2.38 -8.01 16.16
C ASN A 281 -1.84 -9.17 15.30
N LEU A 282 -0.63 -9.00 14.73
CA LEU A 282 0.04 -10.08 14.00
C LEU A 282 0.22 -11.31 14.89
N ALA A 283 0.79 -11.13 16.09
CA ALA A 283 1.06 -12.22 17.00
C ALA A 283 -0.23 -12.97 17.39
N ALA A 284 -1.26 -12.24 17.77
CA ALA A 284 -2.55 -12.82 18.15
C ALA A 284 -3.18 -13.62 16.99
N PHE A 285 -3.14 -13.08 15.77
CA PHE A 285 -3.69 -13.79 14.61
C PHE A 285 -2.89 -15.03 14.25
N LEU A 286 -1.55 -14.95 14.15
CA LEU A 286 -0.69 -16.09 13.81
C LEU A 286 -0.76 -17.22 14.83
N GLN A 287 -0.98 -16.91 16.12
CA GLN A 287 -1.13 -17.90 17.19
C GLN A 287 -2.54 -18.48 17.26
N GLY A 288 -3.50 -17.92 16.51
CA GLY A 288 -4.88 -18.37 16.47
C GLY A 288 -5.72 -17.84 17.64
N ASP A 289 -5.25 -16.79 18.32
CA ASP A 289 -5.97 -16.17 19.45
C ASP A 289 -7.15 -15.32 18.97
N THR A 290 -7.19 -14.94 17.68
CA THR A 290 -8.31 -14.24 17.06
C THR A 290 -8.80 -14.96 15.81
N ALA A 291 -10.12 -14.91 15.56
CA ALA A 291 -10.75 -15.52 14.40
C ALA A 291 -10.68 -14.61 13.15
N MET A 292 -10.68 -13.30 13.33
CA MET A 292 -10.60 -12.32 12.25
C MET A 292 -9.62 -11.20 12.60
N THR A 293 -9.01 -10.61 11.58
CA THR A 293 -8.23 -9.38 11.69
C THR A 293 -8.26 -8.60 10.36
N ILE A 294 -8.01 -7.31 10.41
CA ILE A 294 -7.84 -6.45 9.24
C ILE A 294 -6.45 -5.85 9.34
N SER A 295 -5.65 -5.99 8.27
CA SER A 295 -4.26 -5.54 8.27
C SER A 295 -3.69 -5.45 6.86
N TRP A 296 -2.45 -4.99 6.76
CA TRP A 296 -1.63 -5.00 5.56
C TRP A 296 -1.33 -6.40 5.04
N PRO A 297 -0.95 -6.53 3.77
CA PRO A 297 -0.76 -7.81 3.09
C PRO A 297 0.23 -8.79 3.74
N PRO A 298 1.33 -8.38 4.40
CA PRO A 298 2.30 -9.32 4.98
C PRO A 298 1.70 -10.37 5.92
N TYR A 299 0.60 -10.08 6.61
CA TYR A 299 -0.07 -11.04 7.49
C TYR A 299 -0.45 -12.33 6.77
N GLY A 300 -0.95 -12.24 5.53
CA GLY A 300 -1.34 -13.41 4.74
C GLY A 300 -0.16 -14.31 4.41
N ARG A 301 0.97 -13.75 3.99
CA ARG A 301 2.19 -14.49 3.68
C ARG A 301 2.74 -15.20 4.92
N TRP A 302 2.79 -14.50 6.03
CA TRP A 302 3.33 -15.04 7.28
C TRP A 302 2.37 -16.02 7.96
N ALA A 303 1.07 -15.82 7.82
CA ALA A 303 0.07 -16.81 8.28
C ALA A 303 0.24 -18.17 7.58
N ALA A 304 0.56 -18.15 6.28
CA ALA A 304 0.89 -19.35 5.52
C ALA A 304 2.29 -19.93 5.84
N GLY A 305 3.11 -19.21 6.61
CA GLY A 305 4.49 -19.62 6.93
C GLY A 305 5.52 -19.30 5.85
N TYR A 306 5.16 -18.47 4.85
CA TYR A 306 6.06 -18.12 3.75
C TYR A 306 7.24 -17.30 4.26
N GLY A 307 8.45 -17.85 4.04
CA GLY A 307 9.72 -17.20 4.39
C GLY A 307 10.05 -17.16 5.88
N MET A 308 9.27 -17.83 6.73
CA MET A 308 9.44 -17.80 8.19
C MET A 308 10.72 -18.47 8.72
N ASP A 309 11.50 -19.08 7.84
CA ASP A 309 12.83 -19.62 8.11
C ASP A 309 13.96 -18.57 8.02
N GLN A 310 13.65 -17.36 7.58
CA GLN A 310 14.62 -16.28 7.46
C GLN A 310 14.92 -15.66 8.83
N GLU A 311 16.22 -15.36 9.11
CA GLU A 311 16.65 -14.74 10.37
C GLU A 311 15.96 -13.39 10.63
N ALA A 312 15.67 -12.63 9.58
CA ALA A 312 14.96 -11.35 9.65
C ALA A 312 13.56 -11.47 10.29
N PHE A 313 12.97 -12.67 10.34
CA PHE A 313 11.67 -12.92 10.94
C PHE A 313 11.73 -13.59 12.33
N SER A 314 12.88 -13.65 12.96
CA SER A 314 13.01 -14.25 14.30
C SER A 314 12.10 -13.63 15.37
N TRP A 315 11.63 -12.41 15.12
CA TRP A 315 10.67 -11.67 15.96
C TRP A 315 9.21 -12.02 15.67
N VAL A 316 8.90 -12.59 14.49
CA VAL A 316 7.52 -12.98 14.12
C VAL A 316 7.19 -14.33 14.72
N PRO A 317 6.08 -14.46 15.46
CA PRO A 317 5.67 -15.75 16.01
C PRO A 317 5.42 -16.78 14.90
N LYS A 318 5.77 -18.02 15.16
CA LYS A 318 5.47 -19.11 14.24
C LYS A 318 3.94 -19.26 14.11
N SER A 319 3.45 -19.27 12.87
CA SER A 319 2.02 -19.48 12.61
C SER A 319 1.55 -20.86 13.03
N THR A 320 0.39 -20.91 13.69
CA THR A 320 -0.35 -22.14 14.04
C THR A 320 -1.57 -22.34 13.15
N ILE A 321 -1.82 -21.40 12.23
CA ILE A 321 -3.05 -21.30 11.43
C ILE A 321 -2.82 -21.49 9.92
N GLY A 322 -1.63 -21.94 9.52
CA GLY A 322 -1.34 -22.22 8.10
C GLY A 322 -2.37 -23.16 7.48
N GLY A 323 -2.83 -22.86 6.27
CA GLY A 323 -3.88 -23.60 5.58
C GLY A 323 -5.31 -23.41 6.12
N LYS A 324 -5.51 -22.45 7.03
CA LYS A 324 -6.80 -22.17 7.67
C LYS A 324 -7.23 -20.70 7.57
N VAL A 325 -6.61 -19.96 6.67
CA VAL A 325 -6.85 -18.52 6.50
C VAL A 325 -7.57 -18.26 5.19
N GLY A 326 -8.68 -17.54 5.26
CA GLY A 326 -9.36 -16.96 4.13
C GLY A 326 -9.05 -15.46 4.02
N TYR A 327 -9.20 -14.91 2.84
CA TYR A 327 -8.85 -13.56 2.47
C TYR A 327 -10.04 -12.85 1.86
N ALA A 328 -10.29 -11.60 2.24
CA ALA A 328 -11.35 -10.79 1.66
C ALA A 328 -11.02 -9.30 1.78
N THR A 329 -11.73 -8.45 1.04
CA THR A 329 -11.80 -7.02 1.34
C THR A 329 -12.44 -6.81 2.73
N PRO A 330 -12.07 -5.75 3.47
CA PRO A 330 -12.75 -5.38 4.71
C PRO A 330 -14.24 -5.13 4.51
N PRO A 331 -15.03 -5.15 5.60
CA PRO A 331 -16.46 -4.85 5.54
C PRO A 331 -16.76 -3.51 4.85
N GLY A 332 -17.68 -3.52 3.88
CA GLY A 332 -17.99 -2.36 3.05
C GLY A 332 -17.26 -2.36 1.69
N ASP A 333 -16.42 -3.34 1.42
CA ASP A 333 -15.70 -3.55 0.15
C ASP A 333 -14.91 -2.32 -0.36
N ALA A 334 -14.49 -1.45 0.53
CA ALA A 334 -13.76 -0.22 0.23
C ALA A 334 -12.56 -0.05 1.19
N PRO A 335 -11.52 -0.90 1.06
CA PRO A 335 -10.36 -0.88 1.94
C PRO A 335 -9.55 0.41 1.81
N GLU A 336 -8.92 0.85 2.91
CA GLU A 336 -7.91 1.91 2.85
C GLU A 336 -6.65 1.40 2.15
N LEU A 337 -6.05 2.22 1.29
CA LEU A 337 -4.72 1.95 0.73
C LEU A 337 -3.61 2.14 1.76
N ALA A 338 -3.90 2.82 2.84
CA ALA A 338 -3.17 2.93 4.10
C ALA A 338 -1.66 3.06 3.94
N ALA A 339 -1.19 4.29 3.75
CA ALA A 339 0.19 4.68 3.52
C ALA A 339 0.72 4.29 2.11
N GLY A 340 1.17 3.07 1.89
CA GLY A 340 1.94 2.74 0.70
C GLY A 340 3.24 3.55 0.62
N PHE A 341 4.05 3.28 -0.38
CA PHE A 341 5.26 4.06 -0.62
C PHE A 341 5.48 4.34 -2.10
N ALA A 342 6.06 5.48 -2.39
CA ALA A 342 6.50 5.89 -3.72
C ALA A 342 8.01 6.17 -3.74
N LEU A 343 8.65 5.80 -4.84
CA LEU A 343 10.05 6.09 -5.11
C LEU A 343 10.17 7.45 -5.82
N SER A 344 10.83 8.39 -5.21
CA SER A 344 11.03 9.74 -5.74
C SER A 344 12.51 10.09 -5.83
N VAL A 345 12.85 11.12 -6.62
CA VAL A 345 14.19 11.69 -6.67
C VAL A 345 14.20 13.02 -5.94
N SER A 346 15.20 13.24 -5.08
CA SER A 346 15.39 14.51 -4.40
C SER A 346 15.73 15.62 -5.40
N ALA A 347 15.01 16.73 -5.33
CA ALA A 347 15.31 17.90 -6.18
C ALA A 347 16.70 18.49 -5.88
N SER A 348 17.22 18.30 -4.66
CA SER A 348 18.55 18.74 -4.24
C SER A 348 19.68 17.78 -4.64
N SER A 349 19.36 16.59 -5.18
CA SER A 349 20.35 15.60 -5.59
C SER A 349 21.30 16.16 -6.63
N LYS A 350 22.58 15.80 -6.48
CA LYS A 350 23.64 16.08 -7.46
C LYS A 350 23.86 14.92 -8.45
N GLN A 351 23.12 13.82 -8.25
CA GLN A 351 23.22 12.59 -9.03
C GLN A 351 21.84 12.13 -9.55
N LYS A 352 21.01 13.07 -9.99
CA LYS A 352 19.60 12.84 -10.34
C LYS A 352 19.40 11.72 -11.37
N ASP A 353 20.23 11.66 -12.42
CA ASP A 353 20.15 10.59 -13.42
C ASP A 353 20.44 9.21 -12.80
N ALA A 354 21.47 9.08 -11.96
CA ALA A 354 21.81 7.82 -11.30
C ALA A 354 20.70 7.38 -10.32
N ALA A 355 20.16 8.33 -9.54
CA ALA A 355 19.03 8.08 -8.64
C ALA A 355 17.77 7.68 -9.40
N TYR A 356 17.45 8.40 -10.51
CA TYR A 356 16.32 8.06 -11.36
C TYR A 356 16.45 6.65 -11.96
N LEU A 357 17.60 6.29 -12.48
CA LEU A 357 17.83 4.97 -13.08
C LEU A 357 17.70 3.85 -12.04
N PHE A 358 18.12 4.10 -10.80
CA PHE A 358 17.90 3.17 -9.69
C PHE A 358 16.42 2.96 -9.41
N ILE A 359 15.61 4.04 -9.27
CA ILE A 359 14.18 3.89 -9.01
C ILE A 359 13.42 3.33 -10.22
N GLN A 360 13.83 3.61 -11.46
CA GLN A 360 13.27 2.96 -12.65
C GLN A 360 13.53 1.46 -12.63
N TRP A 361 14.76 1.05 -12.29
CA TRP A 361 15.11 -0.37 -12.19
C TRP A 361 14.30 -1.07 -11.09
N LEU A 362 14.20 -0.48 -9.91
CA LEU A 362 13.39 -1.01 -8.80
C LEU A 362 11.93 -1.20 -9.19
N ASN A 363 11.38 -0.22 -9.91
CA ASN A 363 9.97 -0.19 -10.30
C ASN A 363 9.70 -0.95 -11.61
N SER A 364 10.72 -1.39 -12.38
CA SER A 364 10.50 -2.16 -13.60
C SER A 364 9.71 -3.45 -13.32
N GLU A 365 8.97 -3.93 -14.32
CA GLU A 365 8.04 -5.06 -14.16
C GLU A 365 8.75 -6.32 -13.63
N GLU A 366 9.90 -6.66 -14.18
CA GLU A 366 10.66 -7.84 -13.78
C GLU A 366 11.25 -7.72 -12.36
N VAL A 367 11.81 -6.56 -12.01
CA VAL A 367 12.45 -6.36 -10.70
C VAL A 367 11.42 -6.18 -9.60
N SER A 368 10.35 -5.41 -9.87
CA SER A 368 9.27 -5.25 -8.89
C SER A 368 8.56 -6.58 -8.61
N LEU A 369 8.37 -7.44 -9.63
CA LEU A 369 7.81 -8.78 -9.42
C LEU A 369 8.72 -9.65 -8.54
N GLU A 370 10.05 -9.56 -8.70
CA GLU A 370 11.00 -10.26 -7.83
C GLU A 370 10.90 -9.71 -6.39
N ARG A 371 10.84 -8.38 -6.23
CA ARG A 371 10.79 -7.70 -4.94
C ARG A 371 9.54 -8.02 -4.13
N VAL A 372 8.35 -8.03 -4.73
CA VAL A 372 7.09 -8.37 -4.02
C VAL A 372 7.04 -9.84 -3.58
N GLN A 373 7.92 -10.69 -4.08
CA GLN A 373 8.04 -12.08 -3.67
C GLN A 373 9.13 -12.32 -2.62
N LEU A 374 9.94 -11.31 -2.27
CA LEU A 374 10.93 -11.45 -1.21
C LEU A 374 10.20 -11.63 0.14
N PRO A 375 10.45 -12.73 0.85
CA PRO A 375 9.66 -13.04 2.04
C PRO A 375 9.82 -12.03 3.16
N TYR A 376 10.97 -11.37 3.23
CA TYR A 376 11.32 -10.38 4.25
C TYR A 376 11.05 -8.93 3.85
N ALA A 377 10.76 -8.66 2.58
CA ALA A 377 10.48 -7.31 2.14
C ALA A 377 8.99 -6.99 2.34
N LEU A 378 8.71 -5.84 2.92
CA LEU A 378 7.36 -5.28 2.95
C LEU A 378 7.13 -4.58 1.61
N ARG A 379 6.94 -5.37 0.55
CA ARG A 379 6.57 -4.89 -0.78
C ARG A 379 5.38 -5.67 -1.24
N ASP A 380 4.32 -4.97 -1.50
CA ASP A 380 3.03 -5.54 -1.83
C ASP A 380 2.66 -5.27 -3.30
N PRO A 381 1.83 -6.12 -3.90
CA PRO A 381 1.50 -6.04 -5.31
C PRO A 381 0.86 -4.72 -5.73
N PHE A 382 1.41 -4.08 -6.78
CA PHE A 382 0.86 -2.85 -7.37
C PHE A 382 0.77 -2.88 -8.91
N ARG A 383 1.14 -4.00 -9.54
CA ARG A 383 1.04 -4.20 -10.99
C ARG A 383 0.12 -5.36 -11.33
N ASP A 384 -0.48 -5.33 -12.51
CA ASP A 384 -1.32 -6.44 -13.00
C ASP A 384 -0.55 -7.76 -13.04
N SER A 385 0.73 -7.73 -13.44
CA SER A 385 1.60 -8.92 -13.46
C SER A 385 1.88 -9.48 -12.07
N HIS A 386 1.93 -8.66 -11.03
CA HIS A 386 2.10 -9.13 -9.65
C HIS A 386 0.94 -10.02 -9.21
N PHE A 387 -0.30 -9.61 -9.51
CA PHE A 387 -1.51 -10.37 -9.14
C PHE A 387 -1.70 -11.63 -9.98
N THR A 388 -1.20 -11.64 -11.24
CA THR A 388 -1.43 -12.72 -12.20
C THR A 388 -0.24 -13.67 -12.38
N SER A 389 0.91 -13.38 -11.79
CA SER A 389 2.12 -14.19 -11.88
C SER A 389 1.86 -15.63 -11.41
N ALA A 390 2.04 -16.60 -12.30
CA ALA A 390 1.93 -18.01 -11.95
C ALA A 390 2.97 -18.43 -10.91
N GLU A 391 4.15 -17.82 -10.94
CA GLU A 391 5.21 -18.06 -9.96
C GLU A 391 4.78 -17.59 -8.57
N TYR A 392 4.30 -16.33 -8.42
CA TYR A 392 3.87 -15.82 -7.13
C TYR A 392 2.66 -16.59 -6.59
N ARG A 393 1.69 -16.88 -7.45
CA ARG A 393 0.49 -17.67 -7.11
C ARG A 393 0.81 -19.12 -6.70
N GLY A 394 2.00 -19.60 -6.98
CA GLY A 394 2.48 -20.94 -6.60
C GLY A 394 3.39 -20.98 -5.37
N ARG A 395 3.65 -19.84 -4.71
CA ARG A 395 4.63 -19.79 -3.58
C ARG A 395 4.15 -20.51 -2.32
N TRP A 396 2.84 -20.53 -2.06
CA TRP A 396 2.19 -21.32 -1.00
C TRP A 396 0.77 -21.71 -1.43
N GLY A 397 0.10 -22.57 -0.67
CA GLY A 397 -1.17 -23.18 -1.09
C GLY A 397 -2.27 -22.15 -1.41
N GLU A 398 -2.42 -21.13 -0.58
CA GLU A 398 -3.47 -20.12 -0.67
C GLU A 398 -3.00 -18.81 -1.36
N ALA A 399 -1.79 -18.80 -1.95
CA ALA A 399 -1.23 -17.60 -2.58
C ALA A 399 -2.14 -17.01 -3.69
N GLY A 400 -2.87 -17.89 -4.41
CA GLY A 400 -3.83 -17.48 -5.42
C GLY A 400 -4.99 -16.67 -4.83
N GLU A 401 -5.62 -17.16 -3.77
CA GLU A 401 -6.74 -16.49 -3.09
C GLU A 401 -6.28 -15.17 -2.44
N TYR A 402 -5.10 -15.18 -1.83
CA TYR A 402 -4.47 -14.00 -1.28
C TYR A 402 -4.29 -12.90 -2.34
N LEU A 403 -3.71 -13.23 -3.51
CA LEU A 403 -3.50 -12.27 -4.59
C LEU A 403 -4.81 -11.79 -5.22
N ASP A 404 -5.84 -12.64 -5.27
CA ASP A 404 -7.17 -12.25 -5.74
C ASP A 404 -7.83 -11.24 -4.79
N ALA A 405 -7.70 -11.43 -3.48
CA ALA A 405 -8.18 -10.48 -2.48
C ALA A 405 -7.44 -9.14 -2.56
N LEU A 406 -6.10 -9.16 -2.72
CA LEU A 406 -5.29 -7.95 -2.93
C LEU A 406 -5.72 -7.21 -4.19
N LYS A 407 -5.95 -7.93 -5.30
CA LYS A 407 -6.41 -7.33 -6.55
C LYS A 407 -7.79 -6.69 -6.39
N ALA A 408 -8.71 -7.37 -5.70
CA ALA A 408 -10.04 -6.81 -5.41
C ALA A 408 -9.92 -5.53 -4.57
N GLY A 409 -9.10 -5.56 -3.51
CA GLY A 409 -8.82 -4.41 -2.67
C GLY A 409 -8.18 -3.26 -3.45
N ALA A 410 -7.24 -3.53 -4.35
CA ALA A 410 -6.64 -2.51 -5.20
C ALA A 410 -7.66 -1.82 -6.13
N VAL A 411 -8.69 -2.54 -6.60
CA VAL A 411 -9.74 -1.96 -7.46
C VAL A 411 -10.64 -1.00 -6.69
N SER A 412 -11.04 -1.36 -5.48
CA SER A 412 -11.97 -0.58 -4.65
C SER A 412 -11.27 0.28 -3.58
N GLY A 413 -9.94 0.24 -3.52
CA GLY A 413 -9.15 0.85 -2.47
C GLY A 413 -9.33 2.37 -2.36
N LEU A 414 -9.51 2.85 -1.13
CA LEU A 414 -9.70 4.26 -0.81
C LEU A 414 -8.35 4.95 -0.66
N LEU A 415 -8.21 6.11 -1.28
CA LEU A 415 -7.02 6.95 -1.19
C LEU A 415 -6.90 7.58 0.20
N ASP A 416 -5.71 7.58 0.78
CA ASP A 416 -5.43 8.41 1.95
C ASP A 416 -5.79 9.88 1.67
N LEU A 417 -6.27 10.57 2.69
CA LEU A 417 -6.50 12.01 2.57
C LEU A 417 -5.18 12.72 2.22
N SER A 418 -5.15 13.42 1.10
CA SER A 418 -3.95 14.12 0.62
C SER A 418 -4.29 15.57 0.28
N ILE A 419 -4.11 16.44 1.27
CA ILE A 419 -4.35 17.90 1.22
C ILE A 419 -3.13 18.64 1.75
N ILE A 420 -3.17 19.96 1.81
CA ILE A 420 -2.03 20.74 2.33
C ILE A 420 -1.85 20.47 3.82
N GLN A 421 -0.66 20.06 4.23
CA GLN A 421 -0.32 19.69 5.60
C GLN A 421 -1.17 18.52 6.16
N THR A 422 -1.44 17.50 5.34
CA THR A 422 -2.21 16.30 5.72
C THR A 422 -1.80 15.76 7.08
N ASP A 423 -0.49 15.60 7.34
CA ASP A 423 0.03 15.08 8.60
C ASP A 423 -0.51 15.81 9.85
N ARG A 424 -0.78 17.13 9.73
CA ARG A 424 -1.34 17.93 10.84
C ARG A 424 -2.80 17.59 11.14
N TYR A 425 -3.57 17.29 10.12
CA TYR A 425 -4.96 16.84 10.27
C TYR A 425 -5.00 15.44 10.89
N GLU A 426 -4.17 14.56 10.39
CA GLU A 426 -4.03 13.20 10.93
C GLU A 426 -3.55 13.20 12.38
N GLU A 427 -2.60 14.07 12.73
CA GLU A 427 -2.13 14.20 14.12
C GLU A 427 -3.27 14.60 15.07
N ALA A 428 -4.13 15.53 14.68
CA ALA A 428 -5.30 15.89 15.47
C ALA A 428 -6.26 14.69 15.66
N LEU A 429 -6.43 13.87 14.63
CA LEU A 429 -7.24 12.65 14.70
C LEU A 429 -6.59 11.60 15.61
N ARG A 430 -5.29 11.35 15.48
CA ARG A 430 -4.51 10.44 16.36
C ARG A 430 -4.64 10.82 17.84
N GLN A 431 -4.55 12.13 18.15
CA GLN A 431 -4.77 12.64 19.50
C GLN A 431 -6.20 12.40 19.96
N GLY A 432 -7.19 12.58 19.08
CA GLY A 432 -8.59 12.26 19.36
C GLY A 432 -8.80 10.79 19.70
N ILE A 433 -8.21 9.88 18.91
CA ILE A 433 -8.27 8.43 19.14
C ILE A 433 -7.62 8.08 20.51
N SER A 434 -6.48 8.66 20.83
CA SER A 434 -5.82 8.44 22.13
C SER A 434 -6.72 8.86 23.30
N ARG A 435 -7.46 9.96 23.17
CA ARG A 435 -8.44 10.43 24.15
C ARG A 435 -9.65 9.51 24.27
N LEU A 436 -10.08 8.90 23.15
CA LEU A 436 -11.15 7.90 23.17
C LEU A 436 -10.80 6.73 24.10
N TRP A 437 -9.57 6.24 23.99
CA TRP A 437 -9.08 5.16 24.85
C TRP A 437 -8.84 5.60 26.30
N ALA A 438 -8.61 6.88 26.52
CA ALA A 438 -8.54 7.46 27.87
C ALA A 438 -9.93 7.64 28.53
N GLY A 439 -11.02 7.43 27.77
CA GLY A 439 -12.39 7.46 28.28
C GLY A 439 -13.10 8.80 28.15
N ASP A 440 -12.59 9.72 27.32
CA ASP A 440 -13.27 10.97 27.02
C ASP A 440 -14.55 10.70 26.18
N ASP A 441 -15.50 11.63 26.23
CA ASP A 441 -16.75 11.52 25.48
C ASP A 441 -16.51 11.61 23.96
N PRO A 442 -16.98 10.62 23.16
CA PRO A 442 -16.74 10.57 21.72
C PRO A 442 -17.15 11.82 20.94
N GLN A 443 -18.32 12.40 21.25
CA GLN A 443 -18.79 13.59 20.54
C GLN A 443 -17.95 14.81 20.87
N THR A 444 -17.52 14.95 22.10
CA THR A 444 -16.63 16.02 22.55
C THR A 444 -15.29 15.93 21.85
N ILE A 445 -14.70 14.73 21.76
CA ILE A 445 -13.44 14.51 21.05
C ILE A 445 -13.56 14.93 19.59
N LEU A 446 -14.59 14.43 18.90
CA LEU A 446 -14.79 14.70 17.46
C LEU A 446 -15.04 16.19 17.20
N ASN A 447 -15.75 16.89 18.09
CA ASN A 447 -15.92 18.34 18.00
C ASN A 447 -14.59 19.09 18.15
N ASP A 448 -13.72 18.64 19.06
CA ASP A 448 -12.38 19.21 19.25
C ASP A 448 -11.48 18.94 18.03
N VAL A 449 -11.52 17.74 17.46
CA VAL A 449 -10.80 17.40 16.22
C VAL A 449 -11.28 18.30 15.08
N ALA A 450 -12.59 18.42 14.88
CA ALA A 450 -13.17 19.28 13.86
C ALA A 450 -12.75 20.74 14.02
N ALA A 451 -12.76 21.26 15.26
CA ALA A 451 -12.32 22.63 15.55
C ALA A 451 -10.83 22.83 15.24
N GLN A 452 -9.97 21.83 15.53
CA GLN A 452 -8.55 21.88 15.18
C GLN A 452 -8.36 21.86 13.66
N TRP A 453 -9.10 21.03 12.93
CA TRP A 453 -9.09 20.97 11.48
C TRP A 453 -9.53 22.31 10.86
N ASP A 454 -10.61 22.92 11.36
CA ASP A 454 -11.05 24.25 10.92
C ASP A 454 -9.95 25.30 11.13
N ALA A 455 -9.32 25.31 12.31
CA ALA A 455 -8.24 26.26 12.62
C ALA A 455 -6.99 26.04 11.74
N LEU A 456 -6.70 24.78 11.35
CA LEU A 456 -5.63 24.47 10.40
C LEU A 456 -5.99 25.00 9.00
N THR A 457 -7.20 24.78 8.53
CA THR A 457 -7.71 25.25 7.24
C THR A 457 -7.64 26.77 7.16
N ASP A 458 -8.09 27.49 8.19
CA ASP A 458 -8.04 28.96 8.25
C ASP A 458 -6.59 29.49 8.20
N ARG A 459 -5.65 28.84 8.89
CA ARG A 459 -4.23 29.22 8.91
C ARG A 459 -3.52 28.94 7.57
N ILE A 460 -3.85 27.83 6.90
CA ILE A 460 -3.29 27.48 5.58
C ILE A 460 -3.85 28.40 4.50
N GLY A 461 -5.09 28.80 4.62
CA GLY A 461 -5.85 29.60 3.68
C GLY A 461 -6.94 28.78 3.03
N MET A 462 -8.18 29.23 3.21
CA MET A 462 -9.40 28.56 2.77
C MET A 462 -9.38 28.20 1.29
N ASP A 463 -9.04 29.14 0.41
CA ASP A 463 -9.05 28.93 -1.05
C ASP A 463 -8.02 27.86 -1.48
N ALA A 464 -6.83 27.89 -0.90
CA ALA A 464 -5.78 26.92 -1.20
C ALA A 464 -6.17 25.52 -0.74
N GLN A 465 -6.76 25.41 0.46
CA GLN A 465 -7.18 24.12 1.00
C GLN A 465 -8.42 23.57 0.27
N LYS A 466 -9.36 24.45 -0.12
CA LYS A 466 -10.50 24.08 -0.94
C LYS A 466 -10.09 23.53 -2.30
N ALA A 467 -9.08 24.13 -2.94
CA ALA A 467 -8.54 23.65 -4.20
C ALA A 467 -7.88 22.28 -4.03
N ALA A 468 -7.06 22.10 -2.98
CA ALA A 468 -6.38 20.83 -2.69
C ALA A 468 -7.40 19.71 -2.39
N TYR A 469 -8.37 19.98 -1.51
CA TYR A 469 -9.41 19.01 -1.18
C TYR A 469 -10.29 18.68 -2.37
N GLY A 470 -10.69 19.68 -3.17
CA GLY A 470 -11.48 19.47 -4.39
C GLY A 470 -10.76 18.59 -5.41
N SER A 471 -9.45 18.80 -5.60
CA SER A 471 -8.63 17.95 -6.46
C SER A 471 -8.54 16.51 -5.95
N TRP A 472 -8.34 16.32 -4.65
CA TRP A 472 -8.32 15.00 -4.04
C TRP A 472 -9.68 14.32 -4.09
N ALA A 473 -10.77 15.01 -3.69
CA ALA A 473 -12.12 14.46 -3.63
C ALA A 473 -12.72 14.13 -5.01
N ALA A 474 -12.16 14.69 -6.09
CA ALA A 474 -12.56 14.39 -7.46
C ALA A 474 -11.94 13.07 -7.99
N LYS A 475 -10.96 12.50 -7.29
CA LYS A 475 -10.36 11.23 -7.69
C LYS A 475 -11.37 10.08 -7.49
N PRO A 476 -11.39 9.06 -8.38
CA PRO A 476 -12.35 7.96 -8.32
C PRO A 476 -12.40 7.23 -6.97
N ASN A 477 -11.26 7.11 -6.31
CA ASN A 477 -11.11 6.32 -5.08
C ASN A 477 -11.02 7.18 -3.81
N ALA A 478 -11.39 8.46 -3.86
CA ALA A 478 -11.43 9.31 -2.66
C ALA A 478 -12.55 8.88 -1.70
N TYR A 479 -13.66 8.41 -2.26
CA TYR A 479 -14.84 7.93 -1.52
C TYR A 479 -15.34 6.61 -2.12
N PRO A 480 -16.07 5.79 -1.35
CA PRO A 480 -16.72 4.59 -1.87
C PRO A 480 -17.64 4.93 -3.04
N SER A 481 -17.64 4.08 -4.09
CA SER A 481 -18.44 4.23 -5.31
C SER A 481 -19.91 3.86 -5.12
#